data_dc415e01acd5257390841541b905eb42
#
_entry.id   dc415e01acd5257390841541b905eb42
#
_cell.length_a   1.000
_cell.length_b   1.000
_cell.length_c   1.000
_cell.angle_alpha   90.00
_cell.angle_beta   90.00
_cell.angle_gamma   90.00
#
_symmetry.space_group_name_H-M   'P 1'
#
loop_
_entity.id
_entity.type
_entity.pdbx_description
1 polymer ?
#
loop_
_entity_poly.entity_id
_entity_poly.type
_entity_poly.pdbx_seq_one_letter_code
_entity_poly.pdbx_strand_id
1 'polypeptide(L)'
;MTLLVTGSSGFLGRRAAAYLASLGHTVLTPSHSQLDITRESSVRVWFAEHRPDAVIHCAAISDTGICQREPERSHVVNVEGPVLLAKACRETGAKLVFCSSDQVYFGSPYPGPHCEEEPLSPGNVYGRQKLLAEQQCAALCPDTVSLRLSWMYDDQSLPGEHGHFLTTLLSALRDPAQPLSWPVHDFRGMTHVGEVVRNLPAALSLPGGVYNFGAENDRDTFHTVRALLERLHLQEPLSRLTPNQEAFAQNPRDIRMDASTLHAAGITFRTTLQGLTETLGNLL
;
A
#
# COMPACT_ATOMS: atom_id res chain seq x y z
N MET A 1 21.21 9.76 6.24
CA MET A 1 19.99 10.47 6.64
C MET A 1 19.43 9.82 7.90
N THR A 2 18.80 10.62 8.74
CA THR A 2 17.98 10.15 9.87
C THR A 2 16.53 10.05 9.41
N LEU A 3 15.98 8.85 9.34
CA LEU A 3 14.65 8.57 8.82
C LEU A 3 13.72 8.12 9.93
N LEU A 4 12.56 8.76 10.07
CA LEU A 4 11.48 8.27 10.92
C LEU A 4 10.59 7.31 10.10
N VAL A 5 10.41 6.07 10.57
CA VAL A 5 9.43 5.14 10.01
C VAL A 5 8.33 4.91 11.04
N THR A 6 7.14 5.47 10.82
CA THR A 6 5.99 5.18 11.67
C THR A 6 5.31 3.88 11.24
N GLY A 7 4.61 3.21 12.14
CA GLY A 7 4.00 1.92 11.83
C GLY A 7 5.02 0.81 11.56
N SER A 8 6.19 0.90 12.16
CA SER A 8 7.32 -0.02 11.99
C SER A 8 7.08 -1.44 12.50
N SER A 9 6.00 -1.70 13.22
CA SER A 9 5.56 -3.05 13.58
C SER A 9 4.65 -3.68 12.51
N GLY A 10 4.13 -2.89 11.58
CA GLY A 10 3.22 -3.34 10.52
C GLY A 10 3.94 -3.94 9.31
N PHE A 11 3.15 -4.46 8.37
CA PHE A 11 3.60 -5.20 7.19
C PHE A 11 4.65 -4.44 6.36
N LEU A 12 4.35 -3.21 5.92
CA LEU A 12 5.26 -2.38 5.15
C LEU A 12 6.35 -1.75 6.03
N GLY A 13 5.95 -1.15 7.16
CA GLY A 13 6.87 -0.34 7.97
C GLY A 13 8.06 -1.12 8.53
N ARG A 14 7.86 -2.40 8.92
CA ARG A 14 8.93 -3.28 9.40
C ARG A 14 9.98 -3.53 8.31
N ARG A 15 9.51 -3.86 7.11
CA ARG A 15 10.38 -4.13 5.96
C ARG A 15 11.09 -2.87 5.45
N ALA A 16 10.38 -1.74 5.44
CA ALA A 16 10.95 -0.44 5.10
C ALA A 16 12.07 -0.06 6.08
N ALA A 17 11.84 -0.19 7.38
CA ALA A 17 12.84 0.13 8.40
C ALA A 17 14.09 -0.76 8.25
N ALA A 18 13.91 -2.07 8.09
CA ALA A 18 15.03 -3.01 7.91
C ALA A 18 15.84 -2.71 6.64
N TYR A 19 15.16 -2.47 5.51
CA TYR A 19 15.83 -2.19 4.25
C TYR A 19 16.59 -0.87 4.29
N LEU A 20 15.98 0.20 4.79
CA LEU A 20 16.63 1.50 4.87
C LEU A 20 17.83 1.49 5.84
N ALA A 21 17.74 0.75 6.94
CA ALA A 21 18.87 0.53 7.83
C ALA A 21 20.02 -0.22 7.13
N SER A 22 19.71 -1.21 6.28
CA SER A 22 20.72 -1.94 5.50
C SER A 22 21.46 -1.07 4.48
N LEU A 23 20.85 0.06 4.07
CA LEU A 23 21.48 1.07 3.21
C LEU A 23 22.33 2.10 3.98
N GLY A 24 22.50 1.93 5.30
CA GLY A 24 23.31 2.81 6.14
C GLY A 24 22.59 4.07 6.65
N HIS A 25 21.25 4.13 6.55
CA HIS A 25 20.48 5.20 7.16
C HIS A 25 20.33 4.97 8.68
N THR A 26 20.28 6.04 9.45
CA THR A 26 19.82 6.00 10.84
C THR A 26 18.29 5.94 10.83
N VAL A 27 17.70 4.80 11.19
CA VAL A 27 16.24 4.60 11.13
C VAL A 27 15.65 4.62 12.52
N LEU A 28 14.76 5.56 12.77
CA LEU A 28 14.02 5.73 14.02
C LEU A 28 12.66 5.05 13.89
N THR A 29 12.38 4.11 14.79
CA THR A 29 11.17 3.28 14.78
C THR A 29 10.44 3.34 16.12
N PRO A 30 9.91 4.53 16.52
CA PRO A 30 9.27 4.66 17.82
C PRO A 30 8.03 3.75 17.94
N SER A 31 7.86 3.19 19.14
CA SER A 31 6.60 2.56 19.52
C SER A 31 5.50 3.62 19.67
N HIS A 32 4.23 3.17 19.70
CA HIS A 32 3.10 4.07 19.94
C HIS A 32 3.22 4.86 21.28
N SER A 33 3.82 4.27 22.30
CA SER A 33 4.03 4.94 23.59
C SER A 33 5.13 6.01 23.54
N GLN A 34 6.07 5.91 22.59
CA GLN A 34 7.14 6.90 22.38
C GLN A 34 6.70 8.03 21.45
N LEU A 35 5.92 7.71 20.41
CA LEU A 35 5.37 8.66 19.48
C LEU A 35 3.90 8.31 19.16
N ASP A 36 2.99 8.99 19.84
CA ASP A 36 1.58 8.96 19.51
C ASP A 36 1.30 10.02 18.43
N ILE A 37 1.16 9.58 17.19
CA ILE A 37 0.94 10.45 16.03
C ILE A 37 -0.41 11.20 16.09
N THR A 38 -1.35 10.76 16.93
CA THR A 38 -2.67 11.38 17.09
C THR A 38 -2.67 12.54 18.09
N ARG A 39 -1.52 12.80 18.74
CA ARG A 39 -1.38 13.85 19.76
C ARG A 39 -0.33 14.87 19.34
N GLU A 40 -0.76 16.09 19.05
CA GLU A 40 0.11 17.19 18.61
C GLU A 40 1.32 17.41 19.54
N SER A 41 1.10 17.39 20.86
CA SER A 41 2.18 17.55 21.84
C SER A 41 3.22 16.44 21.76
N SER A 42 2.79 15.17 21.51
CA SER A 42 3.70 14.04 21.34
C SER A 42 4.56 14.23 20.08
N VAL A 43 3.94 14.57 18.95
CA VAL A 43 4.65 14.80 17.68
C VAL A 43 5.63 15.94 17.81
N ARG A 44 5.22 17.07 18.37
CA ARG A 44 6.07 18.25 18.53
C ARG A 44 7.30 17.97 19.41
N VAL A 45 7.10 17.34 20.57
CA VAL A 45 8.21 17.01 21.49
C VAL A 45 9.19 16.05 20.80
N TRP A 46 8.66 15.02 20.17
CA TRP A 46 9.48 14.01 19.51
C TRP A 46 10.34 14.58 18.37
N PHE A 47 9.76 15.43 17.51
CA PHE A 47 10.47 16.08 16.41
C PHE A 47 11.54 17.07 16.90
N ALA A 48 11.28 17.79 17.99
CA ALA A 48 12.26 18.69 18.61
C ALA A 48 13.50 17.94 19.10
N GLU A 49 13.31 16.75 19.65
CA GLU A 49 14.38 15.90 20.19
C GLU A 49 15.16 15.17 19.09
N HIS A 50 14.46 14.58 18.10
CA HIS A 50 15.08 13.61 17.17
C HIS A 50 15.43 14.20 15.80
N ARG A 51 14.77 15.27 15.38
CA ARG A 51 15.01 16.01 14.12
C ARG A 51 15.26 15.10 12.90
N PRO A 52 14.30 14.28 12.48
CA PRO A 52 14.47 13.43 11.29
C PRO A 52 14.64 14.27 10.03
N ASP A 53 15.47 13.80 9.09
CA ASP A 53 15.59 14.39 7.74
C ASP A 53 14.37 14.09 6.89
N ALA A 54 13.74 12.91 7.10
CA ALA A 54 12.52 12.52 6.42
C ALA A 54 11.68 11.57 7.27
N VAL A 55 10.38 11.54 6.95
CA VAL A 55 9.38 10.65 7.55
C VAL A 55 8.81 9.74 6.48
N ILE A 56 8.82 8.42 6.70
CA ILE A 56 8.07 7.43 5.93
C ILE A 56 6.90 7.00 6.81
N HIS A 57 5.72 7.49 6.46
CA HIS A 57 4.52 7.30 7.28
C HIS A 57 3.72 6.09 6.81
N CYS A 58 3.93 4.94 7.47
CA CYS A 58 3.23 3.67 7.21
C CYS A 58 2.13 3.36 8.25
N ALA A 59 2.04 4.12 9.35
CA ALA A 59 1.03 3.86 10.38
C ALA A 59 -0.38 4.18 9.85
N ALA A 60 -1.29 3.23 9.96
CA ALA A 60 -2.68 3.39 9.56
C ALA A 60 -3.55 2.27 10.17
N ILE A 61 -4.83 2.51 10.30
CA ILE A 61 -5.85 1.47 10.36
C ILE A 61 -6.22 1.15 8.90
N SER A 62 -5.66 0.07 8.33
CA SER A 62 -5.77 -0.27 6.90
C SER A 62 -6.87 -1.28 6.58
N ASP A 63 -7.48 -1.90 7.58
CA ASP A 63 -8.64 -2.77 7.40
C ASP A 63 -9.88 -1.91 7.03
N THR A 64 -10.36 -2.06 5.80
CA THR A 64 -11.49 -1.30 5.29
C THR A 64 -12.78 -1.57 6.06
N GLY A 65 -12.96 -2.80 6.59
CA GLY A 65 -14.09 -3.19 7.42
C GLY A 65 -14.05 -2.52 8.79
N ILE A 66 -12.87 -2.43 9.42
CA ILE A 66 -12.69 -1.68 10.68
C ILE A 66 -12.99 -0.19 10.43
N CYS A 67 -12.43 0.41 9.38
CA CYS A 67 -12.70 1.81 9.06
C CYS A 67 -14.19 2.08 8.85
N GLN A 68 -14.91 1.14 8.23
CA GLN A 68 -16.36 1.29 7.99
C GLN A 68 -17.16 1.18 9.30
N ARG A 69 -16.73 0.34 10.25
CA ARG A 69 -17.42 0.17 11.55
C ARG A 69 -17.07 1.24 12.57
N GLU A 70 -15.84 1.76 12.52
CA GLU A 70 -15.26 2.70 13.48
C GLU A 70 -14.69 3.94 12.76
N PRO A 71 -15.51 4.71 12.03
CA PRO A 71 -15.03 5.77 11.13
C PRO A 71 -14.34 6.91 11.88
N GLU A 72 -14.81 7.29 13.07
CA GLU A 72 -14.21 8.35 13.88
C GLU A 72 -12.83 7.93 14.40
N ARG A 73 -12.70 6.70 14.93
CA ARG A 73 -11.43 6.18 15.41
C ARG A 73 -10.41 6.07 14.27
N SER A 74 -10.84 5.56 13.12
CA SER A 74 -9.95 5.46 11.97
C SER A 74 -9.59 6.83 11.39
N HIS A 75 -10.50 7.82 11.45
CA HIS A 75 -10.23 9.18 11.03
C HIS A 75 -9.08 9.81 11.81
N VAL A 76 -9.10 9.70 13.13
CA VAL A 76 -8.02 10.24 13.99
C VAL A 76 -6.66 9.68 13.60
N VAL A 77 -6.57 8.37 13.32
CA VAL A 77 -5.30 7.73 12.93
C VAL A 77 -4.92 8.01 11.47
N ASN A 78 -5.91 7.90 10.55
CA ASN A 78 -5.64 7.91 9.11
C ASN A 78 -5.62 9.31 8.50
N VAL A 79 -6.18 10.32 9.18
CA VAL A 79 -6.24 11.70 8.69
C VAL A 79 -5.52 12.65 9.64
N GLU A 80 -5.92 12.74 10.91
CA GLU A 80 -5.33 13.71 11.83
C GLU A 80 -3.85 13.40 12.10
N GLY A 81 -3.51 12.11 12.28
CA GLY A 81 -2.13 11.68 12.50
C GLY A 81 -1.15 12.14 11.40
N PRO A 82 -1.37 11.79 10.12
CA PRO A 82 -0.51 12.27 9.03
C PRO A 82 -0.51 13.79 8.87
N VAL A 83 -1.60 14.47 9.18
CA VAL A 83 -1.67 15.94 9.16
C VAL A 83 -0.76 16.57 10.22
N LEU A 84 -0.73 16.01 11.43
CA LEU A 84 0.20 16.46 12.48
C LEU A 84 1.66 16.21 12.10
N LEU A 85 1.96 15.09 11.44
CA LEU A 85 3.29 14.81 10.90
C LEU A 85 3.68 15.79 9.79
N ALA A 86 2.75 16.10 8.87
CA ALA A 86 2.99 17.09 7.81
C ALA A 86 3.29 18.48 8.37
N LYS A 87 2.57 18.90 9.42
CA LYS A 87 2.84 20.14 10.14
C LYS A 87 4.24 20.15 10.73
N ALA A 88 4.64 19.08 11.43
CA ALA A 88 5.96 18.95 12.02
C ALA A 88 7.07 18.91 10.97
N CYS A 89 6.84 18.21 9.85
CA CYS A 89 7.77 18.19 8.73
C CYS A 89 7.98 19.58 8.13
N ARG A 90 6.92 20.36 7.90
CA ARG A 90 7.02 21.73 7.43
C ARG A 90 7.82 22.61 8.39
N GLU A 91 7.60 22.50 9.70
CA GLU A 91 8.29 23.30 10.73
C GLU A 91 9.78 22.98 10.85
N THR A 92 10.17 21.74 10.59
CA THR A 92 11.55 21.26 10.71
C THR A 92 12.32 21.15 9.40
N GLY A 93 11.64 21.29 8.26
CA GLY A 93 12.22 21.08 6.93
C GLY A 93 12.40 19.60 6.56
N ALA A 94 11.77 18.68 7.29
CA ALA A 94 11.81 17.26 6.98
C ALA A 94 10.92 16.92 5.78
N LYS A 95 11.32 15.93 4.97
CA LYS A 95 10.51 15.38 3.88
C LYS A 95 9.43 14.45 4.44
N LEU A 96 8.19 14.55 3.94
CA LEU A 96 7.13 13.58 4.26
C LEU A 96 6.86 12.67 3.06
N VAL A 97 7.06 11.36 3.23
CA VAL A 97 6.55 10.31 2.34
C VAL A 97 5.36 9.64 3.02
N PHE A 98 4.18 9.87 2.50
CA PHE A 98 2.91 9.37 3.02
C PHE A 98 2.44 8.15 2.25
N CYS A 99 2.28 7.00 2.92
CA CYS A 99 1.71 5.79 2.34
C CYS A 99 0.19 5.93 2.23
N SER A 100 -0.28 6.29 1.05
CA SER A 100 -1.67 6.29 0.65
C SER A 100 -2.08 4.92 0.09
N SER A 101 -3.16 4.81 -0.67
CA SER A 101 -3.70 3.54 -1.14
C SER A 101 -4.45 3.67 -2.47
N ASP A 102 -4.45 2.61 -3.27
CA ASP A 102 -5.32 2.39 -4.44
C ASP A 102 -6.82 2.48 -4.11
N GLN A 103 -7.21 2.35 -2.83
CA GLN A 103 -8.60 2.49 -2.38
C GLN A 103 -9.19 3.88 -2.61
N VAL A 104 -8.38 4.88 -2.94
CA VAL A 104 -8.85 6.20 -3.38
C VAL A 104 -9.61 6.13 -4.71
N TYR A 105 -9.33 5.12 -5.52
CA TYR A 105 -10.01 4.87 -6.80
C TYR A 105 -11.28 4.01 -6.68
N PHE A 106 -11.51 3.37 -5.54
CA PHE A 106 -12.68 2.51 -5.36
C PHE A 106 -13.98 3.32 -5.48
N GLY A 107 -14.84 2.92 -6.42
CA GLY A 107 -16.08 3.63 -6.72
C GLY A 107 -15.91 4.72 -7.79
N SER A 108 -14.77 4.82 -8.44
CA SER A 108 -14.61 5.65 -9.63
C SER A 108 -15.64 5.27 -10.70
N PRO A 109 -16.27 6.23 -11.37
CA PRO A 109 -17.16 5.96 -12.51
C PRO A 109 -16.40 5.60 -13.79
N TYR A 110 -15.06 5.76 -13.78
CA TYR A 110 -14.20 5.49 -14.92
C TYR A 110 -13.58 4.09 -14.79
N PRO A 111 -13.38 3.38 -15.90
CA PRO A 111 -12.61 2.13 -15.86
C PRO A 111 -11.12 2.44 -15.63
N GLY A 112 -10.43 1.56 -14.88
CA GLY A 112 -8.96 1.65 -14.77
C GLY A 112 -8.24 1.17 -16.05
N PRO A 113 -6.91 1.39 -16.14
CA PRO A 113 -6.04 1.92 -15.08
C PRO A 113 -6.27 3.42 -14.83
N HIS A 114 -6.20 3.82 -13.55
CA HIS A 114 -6.46 5.18 -13.10
C HIS A 114 -5.18 6.00 -13.04
N CYS A 115 -5.21 7.24 -13.51
CA CYS A 115 -4.12 8.21 -13.35
C CYS A 115 -4.30 9.06 -12.07
N GLU A 116 -3.23 9.75 -11.67
CA GLU A 116 -3.21 10.50 -10.41
C GLU A 116 -4.13 11.73 -10.43
N GLU A 117 -4.35 12.32 -11.59
CA GLU A 117 -5.08 13.59 -11.79
C GLU A 117 -6.59 13.41 -11.93
N GLU A 118 -7.10 12.19 -12.01
CA GLU A 118 -8.54 12.01 -12.20
C GLU A 118 -9.35 12.48 -10.98
N PRO A 119 -10.57 13.00 -11.19
CA PRO A 119 -11.46 13.36 -10.09
C PRO A 119 -11.83 12.14 -9.25
N LEU A 120 -11.63 12.21 -7.94
CA LEU A 120 -11.83 11.09 -7.02
C LEU A 120 -13.02 11.29 -6.10
N SER A 121 -13.81 10.23 -5.92
CA SER A 121 -14.92 10.13 -4.97
C SER A 121 -14.97 8.74 -4.35
N PRO A 122 -14.05 8.38 -3.42
CA PRO A 122 -13.92 7.01 -2.95
C PRO A 122 -15.17 6.46 -2.28
N GLY A 123 -15.59 5.26 -2.67
CA GLY A 123 -16.83 4.60 -2.23
C GLY A 123 -16.78 4.05 -0.81
N ASN A 124 -15.60 3.92 -0.18
CA ASN A 124 -15.45 3.43 1.19
C ASN A 124 -14.79 4.44 2.13
N VAL A 125 -14.96 4.24 3.44
CA VAL A 125 -14.42 5.15 4.47
C VAL A 125 -12.90 5.25 4.39
N TYR A 126 -12.20 4.12 4.23
CA TYR A 126 -10.74 4.10 4.17
C TYR A 126 -10.18 4.92 3.00
N GLY A 127 -10.72 4.72 1.80
CA GLY A 127 -10.33 5.49 0.60
C GLY A 127 -10.58 7.00 0.79
N ARG A 128 -11.75 7.39 1.35
CA ARG A 128 -12.05 8.79 1.66
C ARG A 128 -11.06 9.39 2.66
N GLN A 129 -10.69 8.64 3.70
CA GLN A 129 -9.71 9.09 4.70
C GLN A 129 -8.32 9.24 4.09
N LYS A 130 -7.89 8.30 3.24
CA LYS A 130 -6.60 8.40 2.55
C LYS A 130 -6.54 9.60 1.61
N LEU A 131 -7.58 9.82 0.81
CA LEU A 131 -7.68 10.98 -0.09
C LEU A 131 -7.67 12.30 0.69
N LEU A 132 -8.43 12.38 1.78
CA LEU A 132 -8.46 13.58 2.63
C LEU A 132 -7.09 13.87 3.25
N ALA A 133 -6.38 12.82 3.70
CA ALA A 133 -5.03 12.95 4.24
C ALA A 133 -4.03 13.42 3.17
N GLU A 134 -4.07 12.88 1.92
CA GLU A 134 -3.27 13.37 0.80
C GLU A 134 -3.44 14.88 0.62
N GLN A 135 -4.69 15.33 0.53
CA GLN A 135 -5.03 16.73 0.29
C GLN A 135 -4.57 17.66 1.43
N GLN A 136 -4.81 17.27 2.69
CA GLN A 136 -4.45 18.09 3.84
C GLN A 136 -2.93 18.10 4.08
N CYS A 137 -2.24 16.97 3.90
CA CYS A 137 -0.79 16.93 4.02
C CYS A 137 -0.12 17.81 2.94
N ALA A 138 -0.55 17.70 1.68
CA ALA A 138 -0.03 18.53 0.60
C ALA A 138 -0.29 20.03 0.79
N ALA A 139 -1.45 20.41 1.32
CA ALA A 139 -1.77 21.80 1.63
C ALA A 139 -0.88 22.39 2.74
N LEU A 140 -0.51 21.57 3.74
CA LEU A 140 0.34 22.00 4.84
C LEU A 140 1.84 21.93 4.50
N CYS A 141 2.25 20.87 3.84
CA CYS A 141 3.64 20.59 3.46
C CYS A 141 3.69 20.26 1.97
N PRO A 142 3.85 21.24 1.07
CA PRO A 142 3.76 21.04 -0.38
C PRO A 142 4.78 20.06 -0.94
N ASP A 143 5.89 19.82 -0.24
CA ASP A 143 6.88 18.80 -0.62
C ASP A 143 6.52 17.37 -0.16
N THR A 144 5.30 17.15 0.34
CA THR A 144 4.80 15.81 0.67
C THR A 144 4.69 14.95 -0.57
N VAL A 145 5.27 13.75 -0.51
CA VAL A 145 5.11 12.69 -1.51
C VAL A 145 4.07 11.69 -1.01
N SER A 146 2.92 11.63 -1.66
CA SER A 146 1.86 10.67 -1.37
C SER A 146 1.97 9.47 -2.31
N LEU A 147 2.20 8.27 -1.76
CA LEU A 147 2.34 7.03 -2.52
C LEU A 147 1.04 6.24 -2.44
N ARG A 148 0.27 6.15 -3.52
CA ARG A 148 -0.91 5.29 -3.64
C ARG A 148 -0.43 3.87 -3.87
N LEU A 149 -0.40 3.09 -2.79
CA LEU A 149 0.08 1.72 -2.80
C LEU A 149 -1.01 0.77 -3.31
N SER A 150 -0.64 -0.18 -4.18
CA SER A 150 -1.49 -1.32 -4.54
C SER A 150 -1.51 -2.38 -3.44
N TRP A 151 -2.32 -3.43 -3.58
CA TRP A 151 -2.35 -4.53 -2.63
C TRP A 151 -0.98 -5.24 -2.59
N MET A 152 -0.39 -5.28 -1.41
CA MET A 152 0.93 -5.86 -1.22
C MET A 152 0.87 -7.32 -0.79
N TYR A 153 1.86 -8.10 -1.22
CA TYR A 153 2.10 -9.46 -0.77
C TYR A 153 3.59 -9.69 -0.47
N ASP A 154 3.90 -10.79 0.22
CA ASP A 154 5.26 -11.23 0.52
C ASP A 154 5.35 -12.76 0.36
N ASP A 155 6.54 -13.27 0.07
CA ASP A 155 6.89 -14.68 0.15
C ASP A 155 7.14 -15.14 1.59
N GLN A 156 7.41 -14.21 2.50
CA GLN A 156 7.64 -14.45 3.93
C GLN A 156 6.50 -13.87 4.77
N SER A 157 5.77 -14.75 5.46
CA SER A 157 4.83 -14.33 6.50
C SER A 157 5.55 -14.20 7.83
N LEU A 158 5.47 -13.04 8.45
CA LEU A 158 6.04 -12.80 9.77
C LEU A 158 4.97 -12.95 10.87
N PRO A 159 5.37 -13.34 12.11
CA PRO A 159 4.42 -13.48 13.20
C PRO A 159 3.60 -12.20 13.45
N GLY A 160 2.28 -12.37 13.59
CA GLY A 160 1.34 -11.27 13.85
C GLY A 160 0.86 -10.52 12.60
N GLU A 161 1.26 -10.92 11.40
CA GLU A 161 0.74 -10.37 10.15
C GLU A 161 -0.59 -11.01 9.75
N HIS A 162 -1.49 -10.20 9.19
CA HIS A 162 -2.72 -10.70 8.57
C HIS A 162 -2.40 -11.40 7.24
N GLY A 163 -3.24 -12.36 6.86
CA GLY A 163 -3.12 -13.01 5.56
C GLY A 163 -3.26 -12.02 4.40
N HIS A 164 -2.51 -12.25 3.35
CA HIS A 164 -2.53 -11.48 2.10
C HIS A 164 -2.84 -12.41 0.91
N PHE A 165 -2.94 -11.85 -0.30
CA PHE A 165 -3.27 -12.61 -1.51
C PHE A 165 -2.47 -13.91 -1.65
N LEU A 166 -1.13 -13.84 -1.55
CA LEU A 166 -0.27 -15.00 -1.77
C LEU A 166 -0.47 -16.07 -0.68
N THR A 167 -0.66 -15.70 0.58
CA THR A 167 -0.94 -16.69 1.65
C THR A 167 -2.24 -17.42 1.43
N THR A 168 -3.28 -16.71 0.96
CA THR A 168 -4.59 -17.31 0.61
C THR A 168 -4.44 -18.26 -0.58
N LEU A 169 -3.74 -17.84 -1.62
CA LEU A 169 -3.47 -18.67 -2.79
C LEU A 169 -2.68 -19.93 -2.42
N LEU A 170 -1.57 -19.78 -1.70
CA LEU A 170 -0.74 -20.91 -1.27
C LEU A 170 -1.51 -21.91 -0.39
N SER A 171 -2.37 -21.43 0.50
CA SER A 171 -3.24 -22.31 1.30
C SER A 171 -4.15 -23.14 0.41
N ALA A 172 -4.81 -22.53 -0.57
CA ALA A 172 -5.69 -23.23 -1.49
C ALA A 172 -4.95 -24.15 -2.49
N LEU A 173 -3.69 -23.86 -2.81
CA LEU A 173 -2.85 -24.74 -3.63
C LEU A 173 -2.40 -26.00 -2.86
N ARG A 174 -2.15 -25.88 -1.56
CA ARG A 174 -1.67 -26.99 -0.70
C ARG A 174 -2.78 -27.91 -0.25
N ASP A 175 -4.00 -27.42 -0.18
CA ASP A 175 -5.18 -28.18 0.28
C ASP A 175 -6.23 -28.25 -0.83
N PRO A 176 -6.30 -29.40 -1.57
CA PRO A 176 -7.31 -29.57 -2.63
C PRO A 176 -8.77 -29.49 -2.17
N ALA A 177 -9.03 -29.62 -0.87
CA ALA A 177 -10.39 -29.47 -0.33
C ALA A 177 -10.80 -27.99 -0.19
N GLN A 178 -9.87 -27.07 -0.22
CA GLN A 178 -10.19 -25.63 -0.17
C GLN A 178 -10.66 -25.14 -1.55
N PRO A 179 -11.70 -24.27 -1.58
CA PRO A 179 -12.15 -23.65 -2.82
C PRO A 179 -11.02 -22.80 -3.44
N LEU A 180 -10.77 -22.98 -4.73
CA LEU A 180 -9.93 -22.11 -5.51
C LEU A 180 -10.83 -21.23 -6.39
N SER A 181 -11.44 -20.21 -5.77
CA SER A 181 -12.43 -19.34 -6.40
C SER A 181 -12.06 -17.87 -6.22
N TRP A 182 -11.98 -17.14 -7.35
CA TRP A 182 -11.53 -15.76 -7.36
C TRP A 182 -12.50 -14.86 -8.12
N PRO A 183 -12.64 -13.56 -7.68
CA PRO A 183 -13.60 -12.63 -8.29
C PRO A 183 -13.24 -12.26 -9.73
N VAL A 184 -14.26 -12.16 -10.58
CA VAL A 184 -14.17 -11.62 -11.95
C VAL A 184 -14.51 -10.14 -12.02
N HIS A 185 -14.99 -9.54 -10.93
CA HIS A 185 -15.34 -8.13 -10.84
C HIS A 185 -14.39 -7.34 -9.93
N ASP A 186 -13.17 -7.87 -9.70
CA ASP A 186 -12.12 -7.25 -8.89
C ASP A 186 -10.85 -7.08 -9.71
N PHE A 187 -10.60 -5.85 -10.17
CA PHE A 187 -9.45 -5.47 -10.97
C PHE A 187 -8.50 -4.63 -10.12
N ARG A 188 -7.29 -5.11 -9.90
CA ARG A 188 -6.31 -4.43 -9.06
C ARG A 188 -4.88 -4.88 -9.32
N GLY A 189 -3.92 -4.02 -9.02
CA GLY A 189 -2.51 -4.38 -8.94
C GLY A 189 -2.18 -5.14 -7.65
N MET A 190 -1.20 -6.05 -7.73
CA MET A 190 -0.64 -6.75 -6.59
C MET A 190 0.88 -6.66 -6.65
N THR A 191 1.48 -6.07 -5.62
CA THR A 191 2.91 -5.74 -5.61
C THR A 191 3.64 -6.53 -4.52
N HIS A 192 4.77 -7.11 -4.86
CA HIS A 192 5.66 -7.69 -3.85
C HIS A 192 6.21 -6.56 -2.96
N VAL A 193 6.05 -6.68 -1.64
CA VAL A 193 6.45 -5.63 -0.70
C VAL A 193 7.95 -5.31 -0.78
N GLY A 194 8.77 -6.29 -1.14
CA GLY A 194 10.20 -6.09 -1.39
C GLY A 194 10.49 -5.10 -2.53
N GLU A 195 9.61 -4.99 -3.55
CA GLU A 195 9.76 -3.96 -4.58
C GLU A 195 9.37 -2.59 -4.06
N VAL A 196 8.31 -2.52 -3.26
CA VAL A 196 7.89 -1.26 -2.62
C VAL A 196 9.05 -0.71 -1.80
N VAL A 197 9.65 -1.49 -0.91
CA VAL A 197 10.73 -1.00 -0.04
C VAL A 197 12.01 -0.66 -0.80
N ARG A 198 12.34 -1.40 -1.88
CA ARG A 198 13.49 -1.08 -2.73
C ARG A 198 13.35 0.24 -3.47
N ASN A 199 12.13 0.65 -3.76
CA ASN A 199 11.84 1.92 -4.43
C ASN A 199 11.65 3.11 -3.48
N LEU A 200 11.55 2.90 -2.15
CA LEU A 200 11.42 3.99 -1.17
C LEU A 200 12.58 5.02 -1.19
N PRO A 201 13.86 4.62 -1.35
CA PRO A 201 14.94 5.60 -1.46
C PRO A 201 14.76 6.57 -2.64
N ALA A 202 14.30 6.06 -3.79
CA ALA A 202 13.99 6.91 -4.94
C ALA A 202 12.77 7.80 -4.67
N ALA A 203 11.75 7.27 -3.98
CA ALA A 203 10.57 8.04 -3.58
C ALA A 203 10.90 9.23 -2.66
N LEU A 204 11.93 9.12 -1.81
CA LEU A 204 12.42 10.24 -0.99
C LEU A 204 12.93 11.44 -1.84
N SER A 205 13.34 11.19 -3.07
CA SER A 205 13.87 12.21 -3.99
C SER A 205 12.81 12.77 -4.96
N LEU A 206 11.59 12.22 -4.96
CA LEU A 206 10.51 12.73 -5.80
C LEU A 206 10.10 14.15 -5.36
N PRO A 207 9.71 15.03 -6.28
CA PRO A 207 9.04 16.28 -5.91
C PRO A 207 7.73 15.99 -5.18
N GLY A 208 7.27 16.96 -4.38
CA GLY A 208 5.96 16.86 -3.72
C GLY A 208 4.86 16.60 -4.75
N GLY A 209 3.98 15.67 -4.44
CA GLY A 209 2.92 15.22 -5.35
C GLY A 209 2.34 13.87 -4.97
N VAL A 210 1.47 13.37 -5.84
CA VAL A 210 0.83 12.06 -5.69
C VAL A 210 1.38 11.11 -6.75
N TYR A 211 1.63 9.87 -6.39
CA TYR A 211 2.21 8.86 -7.28
C TYR A 211 1.54 7.50 -7.09
N ASN A 212 1.13 6.89 -8.18
CA ASN A 212 0.67 5.51 -8.22
C ASN A 212 1.86 4.57 -8.02
N PHE A 213 2.01 4.00 -6.84
CA PHE A 213 3.22 3.32 -6.39
C PHE A 213 2.99 1.81 -6.21
N GLY A 214 3.05 1.08 -7.32
CA GLY A 214 2.84 -0.36 -7.32
C GLY A 214 2.79 -0.96 -8.71
N ALA A 215 2.58 -2.27 -8.74
CA ALA A 215 2.52 -3.08 -9.96
C ALA A 215 1.25 -2.79 -10.76
N GLU A 216 1.40 -2.65 -12.06
CA GLU A 216 0.28 -2.62 -13.00
C GLU A 216 -0.31 -4.02 -13.19
N ASN A 217 -1.60 -4.07 -13.55
CA ASN A 217 -2.30 -5.29 -13.92
C ASN A 217 -3.34 -5.01 -15.01
N ASP A 218 -3.45 -5.90 -15.99
CA ASP A 218 -4.39 -5.79 -17.11
C ASP A 218 -5.64 -6.68 -16.94
N ARG A 219 -5.74 -7.44 -15.83
CA ARG A 219 -6.76 -8.48 -15.59
C ARG A 219 -7.49 -8.26 -14.28
N ASP A 220 -8.68 -8.90 -14.18
CA ASP A 220 -9.30 -9.16 -12.88
C ASP A 220 -8.54 -10.24 -12.09
N THR A 221 -8.92 -10.42 -10.84
CA THR A 221 -8.21 -11.34 -9.93
C THR A 221 -8.32 -12.80 -10.40
N PHE A 222 -9.47 -13.26 -10.92
CA PHE A 222 -9.63 -14.61 -11.46
C PHE A 222 -8.71 -14.87 -12.66
N HIS A 223 -8.71 -13.99 -13.65
CA HIS A 223 -7.87 -14.15 -14.84
C HIS A 223 -6.38 -13.96 -14.52
N THR A 224 -6.05 -13.17 -13.49
CA THR A 224 -4.67 -13.07 -12.97
C THR A 224 -4.21 -14.41 -12.39
N VAL A 225 -5.01 -15.05 -11.52
CA VAL A 225 -4.69 -16.36 -10.96
C VAL A 225 -4.62 -17.42 -12.05
N ARG A 226 -5.57 -17.42 -12.99
CA ARG A 226 -5.57 -18.36 -14.12
C ARG A 226 -4.27 -18.24 -14.92
N ALA A 227 -3.90 -17.05 -15.35
CA ALA A 227 -2.67 -16.81 -16.11
C ALA A 227 -1.40 -17.22 -15.33
N LEU A 228 -1.40 -17.01 -14.01
CA LEU A 228 -0.33 -17.43 -13.12
C LEU A 228 -0.17 -18.98 -13.11
N LEU A 229 -1.28 -19.71 -12.91
CA LEU A 229 -1.28 -21.17 -12.88
C LEU A 229 -0.90 -21.76 -14.25
N GLU A 230 -1.39 -21.19 -15.36
CA GLU A 230 -1.01 -21.56 -16.74
C GLU A 230 0.50 -21.37 -16.96
N ARG A 231 1.04 -20.23 -16.54
CA ARG A 231 2.46 -19.88 -16.72
C ARG A 231 3.41 -20.76 -15.90
N LEU A 232 2.96 -21.23 -14.74
CA LEU A 232 3.70 -22.15 -13.88
C LEU A 232 3.39 -23.62 -14.17
N HIS A 233 2.60 -23.92 -15.21
CA HIS A 233 2.21 -25.27 -15.61
C HIS A 233 1.51 -26.10 -14.51
N LEU A 234 0.79 -25.44 -13.61
CA LEU A 234 0.09 -26.07 -12.48
C LEU A 234 -1.30 -26.58 -12.91
N GLN A 235 -1.33 -27.74 -13.59
CA GLN A 235 -2.54 -28.27 -14.24
C GLN A 235 -3.64 -28.66 -13.24
N GLU A 236 -3.29 -29.29 -12.10
CA GLU A 236 -4.27 -29.70 -11.09
C GLU A 236 -5.00 -28.50 -10.49
N PRO A 237 -4.31 -27.48 -9.92
CA PRO A 237 -5.01 -26.27 -9.45
C PRO A 237 -5.79 -25.56 -10.56
N LEU A 238 -5.28 -25.50 -11.77
CA LEU A 238 -5.95 -24.87 -12.90
C LEU A 238 -7.30 -25.54 -13.21
N SER A 239 -7.37 -26.89 -13.11
CA SER A 239 -8.59 -27.66 -13.39
C SER A 239 -9.72 -27.39 -12.38
N ARG A 240 -9.41 -27.00 -11.16
CA ARG A 240 -10.39 -26.69 -10.10
C ARG A 240 -10.59 -25.19 -9.84
N LEU A 241 -9.88 -24.34 -10.59
CA LEU A 241 -10.06 -22.89 -10.50
C LEU A 241 -11.46 -22.48 -11.03
N THR A 242 -12.22 -21.77 -10.23
CA THR A 242 -13.57 -21.31 -10.58
C THR A 242 -13.73 -19.79 -10.48
N PRO A 243 -14.48 -19.16 -11.40
CA PRO A 243 -14.79 -17.75 -11.29
C PRO A 243 -15.83 -17.49 -10.18
N ASN A 244 -15.57 -16.50 -9.33
CA ASN A 244 -16.58 -15.99 -8.41
C ASN A 244 -17.31 -14.82 -9.06
N GLN A 245 -18.51 -15.10 -9.54
CA GLN A 245 -19.39 -14.14 -10.25
C GLN A 245 -20.12 -13.21 -9.28
N GLU A 246 -20.24 -13.57 -8.00
CA GLU A 246 -21.04 -12.83 -7.02
C GLU A 246 -20.23 -11.74 -6.31
N ALA A 247 -18.95 -12.02 -6.05
CA ALA A 247 -18.09 -11.07 -5.38
C ALA A 247 -17.91 -9.82 -6.25
N PHE A 248 -18.23 -8.65 -5.68
CA PHE A 248 -18.21 -7.35 -6.33
C PHE A 248 -19.18 -7.17 -7.51
N ALA A 249 -20.13 -8.08 -7.76
CA ALA A 249 -21.07 -7.98 -8.88
C ALA A 249 -21.93 -6.69 -8.84
N GLN A 250 -22.38 -6.30 -7.64
CA GLN A 250 -23.21 -5.10 -7.45
C GLN A 250 -22.42 -3.79 -7.44
N ASN A 251 -21.14 -3.85 -7.13
CA ASN A 251 -20.23 -2.71 -7.10
C ASN A 251 -18.84 -3.19 -7.54
N PRO A 252 -18.61 -3.33 -8.85
CA PRO A 252 -17.33 -3.77 -9.39
C PRO A 252 -16.19 -2.92 -8.88
N ARG A 253 -15.09 -3.58 -8.50
CA ARG A 253 -13.91 -2.90 -8.01
C ARG A 253 -12.85 -2.87 -9.11
N ASP A 254 -12.69 -1.72 -9.76
CA ASP A 254 -11.54 -1.44 -10.62
C ASP A 254 -10.72 -0.35 -9.95
N ILE A 255 -9.57 -0.73 -9.44
CA ILE A 255 -8.62 0.13 -8.74
C ILE A 255 -7.20 -0.06 -9.29
N ARG A 256 -7.11 -0.50 -10.55
CA ARG A 256 -5.83 -0.60 -11.26
C ARG A 256 -5.25 0.79 -11.45
N MET A 257 -3.96 0.89 -11.31
CA MET A 257 -3.23 2.15 -11.39
C MET A 257 -2.40 2.20 -12.67
N ASP A 258 -2.39 3.36 -13.31
CA ASP A 258 -1.42 3.73 -14.34
C ASP A 258 -0.16 4.24 -13.64
N ALA A 259 0.98 3.65 -13.94
CA ALA A 259 2.27 4.00 -13.34
C ALA A 259 3.15 4.88 -14.25
N SER A 260 2.59 5.48 -15.30
CA SER A 260 3.35 6.26 -16.29
C SER A 260 4.09 7.46 -15.68
N THR A 261 3.47 8.18 -14.74
CA THR A 261 4.09 9.29 -13.99
C THR A 261 5.32 8.79 -13.22
N LEU A 262 5.21 7.63 -12.57
CA LEU A 262 6.29 7.04 -11.81
C LEU A 262 7.42 6.52 -12.72
N HIS A 263 7.07 5.92 -13.87
CA HIS A 263 8.04 5.48 -14.86
C HIS A 263 8.84 6.65 -15.43
N ALA A 264 8.19 7.79 -15.68
CA ALA A 264 8.86 9.02 -16.12
C ALA A 264 9.86 9.54 -15.08
N ALA A 265 9.63 9.27 -13.80
CA ALA A 265 10.55 9.56 -12.70
C ALA A 265 11.65 8.49 -12.49
N GLY A 266 11.71 7.46 -13.36
CA GLY A 266 12.73 6.41 -13.32
C GLY A 266 12.47 5.31 -12.28
N ILE A 267 11.27 5.25 -11.69
CA ILE A 267 10.86 4.22 -10.73
C ILE A 267 9.96 3.22 -11.44
N THR A 268 10.29 1.94 -11.35
CA THR A 268 9.54 0.87 -12.02
C THR A 268 9.22 -0.27 -11.08
N PHE A 269 8.13 -0.97 -11.39
CA PHE A 269 7.71 -2.22 -10.75
C PHE A 269 7.52 -3.28 -11.83
N ARG A 270 7.73 -4.54 -11.46
CA ARG A 270 7.25 -5.66 -12.30
C ARG A 270 5.73 -5.61 -12.37
N THR A 271 5.15 -6.06 -13.48
CA THR A 271 3.68 -6.25 -13.52
C THR A 271 3.26 -7.28 -12.48
N THR A 272 2.00 -7.23 -12.07
CA THR A 272 1.42 -8.19 -11.11
C THR A 272 1.71 -9.64 -11.50
N LEU A 273 1.50 -9.99 -12.76
CA LEU A 273 1.74 -11.38 -13.23
C LEU A 273 3.23 -11.74 -13.21
N GLN A 274 4.13 -10.83 -13.55
CA GLN A 274 5.58 -11.07 -13.49
C GLN A 274 6.04 -11.31 -12.05
N GLY A 275 5.66 -10.42 -11.12
CA GLY A 275 6.03 -10.50 -9.71
C GLY A 275 5.50 -11.78 -9.06
N LEU A 276 4.22 -12.11 -9.29
CA LEU A 276 3.61 -13.35 -8.75
C LEU A 276 4.24 -14.62 -9.35
N THR A 277 4.54 -14.63 -10.66
CA THR A 277 5.17 -15.80 -11.33
C THR A 277 6.52 -16.09 -10.71
N GLU A 278 7.36 -15.07 -10.54
CA GLU A 278 8.69 -15.26 -9.95
C GLU A 278 8.59 -15.68 -8.48
N THR A 279 7.74 -15.02 -7.69
CA THR A 279 7.60 -15.33 -6.28
C THR A 279 7.05 -16.74 -6.05
N LEU A 280 5.96 -17.10 -6.73
CA LEU A 280 5.36 -18.44 -6.57
C LEU A 280 6.26 -19.54 -7.16
N GLY A 281 6.94 -19.28 -8.29
CA GLY A 281 7.89 -20.20 -8.88
C GLY A 281 9.09 -20.53 -7.98
N ASN A 282 9.50 -19.61 -7.11
CA ASN A 282 10.56 -19.85 -6.12
C ASN A 282 10.08 -20.60 -4.87
N LEU A 283 8.74 -20.66 -4.63
CA LEU A 283 8.15 -21.31 -3.45
C LEU A 283 7.66 -22.75 -3.71
N LEU A 284 7.54 -23.14 -4.97
CA LEU A 284 7.12 -24.48 -5.43
C LEU A 284 8.31 -25.34 -5.81
#